data_3f110bc84403f4b14631bbd0ad5dbb39
#
_entry.id   3f110bc84403f4b14631bbd0ad5dbb39
#
_cell.length_a   1.000
_cell.length_b   1.000
_cell.length_c   1.000
_cell.angle_alpha   90.00
_cell.angle_beta   90.00
_cell.angle_gamma   90.00
#
_symmetry.space_group_name_H-M   'P 1'
#
loop_
_entity.id
_entity.type
_entity.pdbx_description
1 polymer ?
#
loop_
_entity_poly.entity_id
_entity_poly.type
_entity_poly.pdbx_seq_one_letter_code
_entity_poly.pdbx_strand_id
1 'polypeptide(L)'
;MEEGIATEEFHDRGLWTIPNLISVLRLLAVPWFLWLLLHDDRPIAAGILLAILGATDWVDGYIARHFDQGSKIGKILDPIADRVLLIAGAVGLLIDGTAPRWVLILVLARELVVSIGTVWLAALGARRIDVQWVGKAGTLAVMFALPLFLWLENTGPGVGHDVLAAITWTFTIGGLILSYYALLGYVPIAREALREGRAARTSTVGAR
;
A
#
# COMPACT_ATOMS: atom_id res chain seq x y z
N MET A 1 -36.11 28.96 1.54
CA MET A 1 -34.72 28.90 1.00
C MET A 1 -34.23 27.50 1.29
N GLU A 2 -34.45 26.58 0.36
CA GLU A 2 -33.90 25.22 0.39
C GLU A 2 -32.48 25.29 -0.18
N GLU A 3 -31.49 25.23 0.67
CA GLU A 3 -30.12 24.99 0.23
C GLU A 3 -30.03 23.55 -0.30
N GLY A 4 -30.00 23.45 -1.63
CA GLY A 4 -29.76 22.21 -2.33
C GLY A 4 -28.40 21.65 -1.94
N ILE A 5 -28.41 20.53 -1.18
CA ILE A 5 -27.26 19.65 -1.04
C ILE A 5 -26.95 19.17 -2.45
N ALA A 6 -25.94 19.78 -3.06
CA ALA A 6 -25.36 19.27 -4.32
C ALA A 6 -24.80 17.88 -4.00
N THR A 7 -25.57 16.86 -4.30
CA THR A 7 -25.04 15.50 -4.43
C THR A 7 -24.07 15.56 -5.62
N GLU A 8 -22.77 15.58 -5.34
CA GLU A 8 -21.77 15.36 -6.39
C GLU A 8 -22.13 14.04 -7.08
N GLU A 9 -22.77 14.14 -8.24
CA GLU A 9 -23.02 13.01 -9.12
C GLU A 9 -21.65 12.50 -9.60
N PHE A 10 -21.19 11.47 -8.93
CA PHE A 10 -19.97 10.76 -9.28
C PHE A 10 -20.18 10.15 -10.66
N HIS A 11 -19.65 10.80 -11.69
CA HIS A 11 -19.70 10.30 -13.06
C HIS A 11 -18.81 9.05 -13.14
N ASP A 12 -19.45 7.90 -13.04
CA ASP A 12 -18.77 6.59 -13.18
C ASP A 12 -18.37 6.41 -14.66
N ARG A 13 -17.11 6.72 -14.98
CA ARG A 13 -16.56 6.58 -16.35
C ARG A 13 -16.29 5.12 -16.75
N GLY A 14 -16.78 4.14 -15.98
CA GLY A 14 -16.68 2.72 -16.31
C GLY A 14 -15.28 2.13 -16.05
N LEU A 15 -15.00 1.01 -16.72
CA LEU A 15 -13.78 0.22 -16.55
C LEU A 15 -12.54 0.85 -17.20
N TRP A 16 -12.71 1.61 -18.27
CA TRP A 16 -11.64 2.10 -19.13
C TRP A 16 -11.21 3.52 -18.73
N THR A 17 -10.57 3.65 -17.59
CA THR A 17 -9.92 4.89 -17.16
C THR A 17 -8.40 4.72 -17.16
N ILE A 18 -7.67 5.83 -17.36
CA ILE A 18 -6.19 5.80 -17.32
C ILE A 18 -5.67 5.24 -16.00
N PRO A 19 -6.19 5.64 -14.81
CA PRO A 19 -5.77 5.04 -13.54
C PRO A 19 -5.97 3.52 -13.50
N ASN A 20 -7.15 3.02 -13.89
CA ASN A 20 -7.41 1.58 -13.89
C ASN A 20 -6.44 0.80 -14.80
N LEU A 21 -6.11 1.37 -15.96
CA LEU A 21 -5.13 0.76 -16.87
C LEU A 21 -3.74 0.68 -16.21
N ILE A 22 -3.31 1.75 -15.54
CA ILE A 22 -2.04 1.77 -14.81
C ILE A 22 -2.01 0.70 -13.73
N SER A 23 -3.08 0.57 -12.93
CA SER A 23 -3.18 -0.46 -11.87
C SER A 23 -3.13 -1.88 -12.43
N VAL A 24 -3.78 -2.14 -13.58
CA VAL A 24 -3.72 -3.44 -14.27
C VAL A 24 -2.32 -3.71 -14.79
N LEU A 25 -1.67 -2.73 -15.43
CA LEU A 25 -0.29 -2.87 -15.92
C LEU A 25 0.68 -3.13 -14.77
N ARG A 26 0.48 -2.50 -13.61
CA ARG A 26 1.25 -2.74 -12.39
C ARG A 26 1.11 -4.20 -11.94
N LEU A 27 -0.10 -4.74 -11.88
CA LEU A 27 -0.34 -6.13 -11.51
C LEU A 27 0.31 -7.12 -12.50
N LEU A 28 0.25 -6.82 -13.80
CA LEU A 28 0.89 -7.63 -14.83
C LEU A 28 2.42 -7.54 -14.81
N ALA A 29 2.98 -6.44 -14.33
CA ALA A 29 4.42 -6.26 -14.21
C ALA A 29 5.01 -6.95 -12.96
N VAL A 30 4.20 -7.29 -11.95
CA VAL A 30 4.68 -8.00 -10.74
C VAL A 30 5.33 -9.36 -11.07
N PRO A 31 4.73 -10.26 -11.87
CA PRO A 31 5.40 -11.50 -12.28
C PRO A 31 6.72 -11.25 -13.02
N TRP A 32 6.78 -10.20 -13.85
CA TRP A 32 8.01 -9.84 -14.55
C TRP A 32 9.10 -9.35 -13.61
N PHE A 33 8.74 -8.53 -12.60
CA PHE A 33 9.66 -8.13 -11.53
C PHE A 33 10.27 -9.35 -10.82
N LEU A 34 9.41 -10.30 -10.40
CA LEU A 34 9.87 -11.52 -9.73
C LEU A 34 10.75 -12.39 -10.64
N TRP A 35 10.44 -12.46 -11.93
CA TRP A 35 11.25 -13.18 -12.91
C TRP A 35 12.62 -12.55 -13.09
N LEU A 36 12.71 -11.21 -13.23
CA LEU A 36 13.97 -10.48 -13.33
C LEU A 36 14.85 -10.67 -12.09
N LEU A 37 14.23 -10.71 -10.91
CA LEU A 37 14.96 -10.82 -9.65
C LEU A 37 15.42 -12.25 -9.37
N LEU A 38 14.49 -13.21 -9.49
CA LEU A 38 14.70 -14.56 -8.98
C LEU A 38 15.19 -15.57 -10.05
N HIS A 39 15.05 -15.25 -11.33
CA HIS A 39 15.39 -16.16 -12.41
C HIS A 39 16.46 -15.62 -13.35
N ASP A 40 16.38 -14.35 -13.72
CA ASP A 40 17.29 -13.73 -14.68
C ASP A 40 18.53 -13.09 -13.99
N ASP A 41 18.59 -13.09 -12.68
CA ASP A 41 19.65 -12.55 -11.82
C ASP A 41 20.02 -11.10 -12.19
N ARG A 42 19.00 -10.26 -12.37
CA ARG A 42 19.14 -8.84 -12.73
C ARG A 42 18.57 -7.92 -11.65
N PRO A 43 19.18 -7.88 -10.47
CA PRO A 43 18.63 -7.14 -9.32
C PRO A 43 18.51 -5.63 -9.58
N ILE A 44 19.45 -5.04 -10.33
CA ILE A 44 19.39 -3.61 -10.68
C ILE A 44 18.17 -3.31 -11.56
N ALA A 45 17.92 -4.14 -12.59
CA ALA A 45 16.76 -3.97 -13.46
C ALA A 45 15.45 -4.21 -12.72
N ALA A 46 15.42 -5.23 -11.85
CA ALA A 46 14.29 -5.49 -10.96
C ALA A 46 14.02 -4.30 -10.02
N GLY A 47 15.07 -3.71 -9.44
CA GLY A 47 14.97 -2.50 -8.61
C GLY A 47 14.43 -1.29 -9.37
N ILE A 48 14.89 -1.07 -10.61
CA ILE A 48 14.38 0.01 -11.47
C ILE A 48 12.88 -0.22 -11.76
N LEU A 49 12.51 -1.45 -12.14
CA LEU A 49 11.10 -1.78 -12.40
C LEU A 49 10.24 -1.56 -11.16
N LEU A 50 10.68 -2.05 -10.00
CA LEU A 50 9.96 -1.87 -8.73
C LEU A 50 9.80 -0.39 -8.37
N ALA A 51 10.84 0.43 -8.57
CA ALA A 51 10.79 1.87 -8.33
C ALA A 51 9.81 2.58 -9.28
N ILE A 52 9.81 2.22 -10.57
CA ILE A 52 8.87 2.76 -11.55
C ILE A 52 7.43 2.39 -11.17
N LEU A 53 7.18 1.12 -10.83
CA LEU A 53 5.85 0.65 -10.44
C LEU A 53 5.34 1.35 -9.17
N GLY A 54 6.22 1.59 -8.19
CA GLY A 54 5.89 2.38 -7.01
C GLY A 54 5.62 3.85 -7.29
N ALA A 55 6.38 4.46 -8.21
CA ALA A 55 6.19 5.85 -8.60
C ALA A 55 4.88 6.06 -9.40
N THR A 56 4.47 5.07 -10.20
CA THR A 56 3.21 5.16 -10.98
C THR A 56 1.98 5.27 -10.11
N ASP A 57 1.99 4.73 -8.88
CA ASP A 57 0.90 4.89 -7.90
C ASP A 57 0.65 6.37 -7.52
N TRP A 58 1.72 7.14 -7.39
CA TRP A 58 1.58 8.57 -7.13
C TRP A 58 1.02 9.32 -8.37
N VAL A 59 1.43 8.89 -9.57
CA VAL A 59 1.00 9.51 -10.84
C VAL A 59 -0.48 9.23 -11.11
N ASP A 60 -0.95 7.99 -10.97
CA ASP A 60 -2.36 7.64 -11.20
C ASP A 60 -3.29 8.30 -10.16
N GLY A 61 -2.88 8.35 -8.90
CA GLY A 61 -3.58 9.10 -7.87
C GLY A 61 -3.64 10.61 -8.15
N TYR A 62 -2.60 11.20 -8.73
CA TYR A 62 -2.61 12.59 -9.18
C TYR A 62 -3.58 12.80 -10.35
N ILE A 63 -3.51 11.95 -11.38
CA ILE A 63 -4.39 12.01 -12.55
C ILE A 63 -5.86 11.86 -12.14
N ALA A 64 -6.18 10.88 -11.28
CA ALA A 64 -7.54 10.63 -10.83
C ALA A 64 -8.16 11.86 -10.16
N ARG A 65 -7.38 12.59 -9.34
CA ARG A 65 -7.86 13.79 -8.64
C ARG A 65 -7.97 15.03 -9.53
N HIS A 66 -7.06 15.22 -10.50
CA HIS A 66 -7.03 16.43 -11.31
C HIS A 66 -7.91 16.37 -12.57
N PHE A 67 -8.18 15.16 -13.08
CA PHE A 67 -8.94 14.97 -14.30
C PHE A 67 -10.32 14.34 -14.07
N ASP A 68 -10.75 14.23 -12.82
CA ASP A 68 -12.03 13.63 -12.42
C ASP A 68 -12.30 12.26 -13.09
N GLN A 69 -11.22 11.43 -13.17
CA GLN A 69 -11.25 10.10 -13.78
C GLN A 69 -11.45 9.00 -12.72
N GLY A 70 -12.17 9.28 -11.67
CA GLY A 70 -12.50 8.29 -10.65
C GLY A 70 -13.46 7.22 -11.18
N SER A 71 -13.17 5.94 -10.94
CA SER A 71 -14.10 4.84 -11.18
C SER A 71 -14.40 4.07 -9.91
N LYS A 72 -15.58 3.43 -9.83
CA LYS A 72 -15.93 2.56 -8.68
C LYS A 72 -14.97 1.38 -8.57
N ILE A 73 -14.51 0.86 -9.70
CA ILE A 73 -13.59 -0.27 -9.78
C ILE A 73 -12.17 0.17 -9.42
N GLY A 74 -11.71 1.33 -9.90
CA GLY A 74 -10.40 1.87 -9.54
C GLY A 74 -10.23 2.03 -8.03
N LYS A 75 -11.25 2.52 -7.32
CA LYS A 75 -11.23 2.64 -5.86
C LYS A 75 -10.98 1.32 -5.10
N ILE A 76 -11.17 0.18 -5.77
CA ILE A 76 -10.91 -1.15 -5.22
C ILE A 76 -9.60 -1.71 -5.78
N LEU A 77 -9.37 -1.51 -7.08
CA LEU A 77 -8.23 -2.07 -7.80
C LEU A 77 -6.90 -1.46 -7.34
N ASP A 78 -6.85 -0.14 -7.15
CA ASP A 78 -5.64 0.58 -6.75
C ASP A 78 -5.09 0.08 -5.39
N PRO A 79 -5.89 0.03 -4.29
CA PRO A 79 -5.38 -0.51 -3.03
C PRO A 79 -4.95 -1.99 -3.10
N ILE A 80 -5.55 -2.78 -3.99
CA ILE A 80 -5.15 -4.18 -4.20
C ILE A 80 -3.82 -4.24 -4.92
N ALA A 81 -3.65 -3.47 -6.01
CA ALA A 81 -2.42 -3.43 -6.79
C ALA A 81 -1.22 -2.98 -5.94
N ASP A 82 -1.40 -1.97 -5.10
CA ASP A 82 -0.37 -1.46 -4.19
C ASP A 82 0.07 -2.51 -3.17
N ARG A 83 -0.89 -3.21 -2.56
CA ARG A 83 -0.59 -4.29 -1.61
C ARG A 83 0.11 -5.46 -2.28
N VAL A 84 -0.35 -5.87 -3.47
CA VAL A 84 0.29 -6.94 -4.24
C VAL A 84 1.72 -6.58 -4.60
N LEU A 85 1.97 -5.34 -5.04
CA LEU A 85 3.31 -4.87 -5.37
C LEU A 85 4.23 -4.86 -4.15
N LEU A 86 3.77 -4.32 -3.01
CA LEU A 86 4.55 -4.28 -1.77
C LEU A 86 4.87 -5.68 -1.25
N ILE A 87 3.87 -6.57 -1.23
CA ILE A 87 4.04 -7.96 -0.77
C ILE A 87 4.98 -8.70 -1.71
N ALA A 88 4.80 -8.59 -3.02
CA ALA A 88 5.66 -9.24 -4.02
C ALA A 88 7.11 -8.70 -3.94
N GLY A 89 7.28 -7.40 -3.76
CA GLY A 89 8.59 -6.79 -3.52
C GLY A 89 9.26 -7.35 -2.28
N ALA A 90 8.57 -7.35 -1.14
CA ALA A 90 9.11 -7.86 0.12
C ALA A 90 9.40 -9.37 0.07
N VAL A 91 8.52 -10.17 -0.53
CA VAL A 91 8.73 -11.62 -0.70
C VAL A 91 9.86 -11.90 -1.67
N GLY A 92 9.92 -11.18 -2.79
CA GLY A 92 11.00 -11.31 -3.77
C GLY A 92 12.37 -11.07 -3.13
N LEU A 93 12.54 -9.95 -2.41
CA LEU A 93 13.79 -9.64 -1.72
C LEU A 93 14.10 -10.62 -0.57
N LEU A 94 13.06 -11.19 0.08
CA LEU A 94 13.24 -12.20 1.13
C LEU A 94 13.79 -13.51 0.57
N ILE A 95 13.34 -13.91 -0.60
CA ILE A 95 13.81 -15.13 -1.29
C ILE A 95 15.22 -14.88 -1.85
N ASP A 96 15.44 -13.74 -2.49
CA ASP A 96 16.71 -13.33 -3.05
C ASP A 96 17.81 -13.13 -1.99
N GLY A 97 17.42 -12.67 -0.79
CA GLY A 97 18.34 -12.45 0.33
C GLY A 97 19.01 -11.09 0.34
N THR A 98 18.68 -10.18 -0.58
CA THR A 98 19.27 -8.85 -0.77
C THR A 98 19.01 -7.90 0.42
N ALA A 99 17.89 -8.06 1.12
CA ALA A 99 17.56 -7.22 2.26
C ALA A 99 17.52 -8.01 3.57
N PRO A 100 17.77 -7.36 4.74
CA PRO A 100 17.74 -8.03 6.02
C PRO A 100 16.38 -8.69 6.30
N ARG A 101 16.38 -9.99 6.57
CA ARG A 101 15.16 -10.80 6.77
C ARG A 101 14.20 -10.22 7.79
N TRP A 102 14.72 -9.68 8.90
CA TRP A 102 13.88 -9.09 9.95
C TRP A 102 13.08 -7.88 9.46
N VAL A 103 13.64 -7.05 8.57
CA VAL A 103 12.93 -5.92 7.94
C VAL A 103 11.75 -6.43 7.14
N LEU A 104 12.00 -7.39 6.24
CA LEU A 104 10.99 -7.92 5.34
C LEU A 104 9.88 -8.66 6.10
N ILE A 105 10.25 -9.41 7.15
CA ILE A 105 9.28 -10.07 8.04
C ILE A 105 8.40 -9.02 8.74
N LEU A 106 8.95 -7.94 9.24
CA LEU A 106 8.17 -6.87 9.86
C LEU A 106 7.23 -6.20 8.87
N VAL A 107 7.70 -5.92 7.64
CA VAL A 107 6.85 -5.38 6.57
C VAL A 107 5.68 -6.31 6.27
N LEU A 108 5.94 -7.59 6.03
CA LEU A 108 4.92 -8.59 5.71
C LEU A 108 3.96 -8.84 6.89
N ALA A 109 4.47 -8.91 8.11
CA ALA A 109 3.65 -9.07 9.31
C ALA A 109 2.68 -7.89 9.49
N ARG A 110 3.17 -6.67 9.29
CA ARG A 110 2.32 -5.47 9.34
C ARG A 110 1.23 -5.51 8.26
N GLU A 111 1.57 -5.83 7.01
CA GLU A 111 0.59 -5.93 5.92
C GLU A 111 -0.46 -7.00 6.20
N LEU A 112 -0.05 -8.15 6.72
CA LEU A 112 -0.97 -9.22 7.09
C LEU A 112 -1.95 -8.77 8.18
N VAL A 113 -1.45 -8.15 9.25
CA VAL A 113 -2.28 -7.66 10.37
C VAL A 113 -3.28 -6.60 9.88
N VAL A 114 -2.84 -5.63 9.08
CA VAL A 114 -3.74 -4.59 8.53
C VAL A 114 -4.78 -5.20 7.60
N SER A 115 -4.38 -6.14 6.73
CA SER A 115 -5.29 -6.80 5.78
C SER A 115 -6.36 -7.62 6.52
N ILE A 116 -5.94 -8.48 7.44
CA ILE A 116 -6.88 -9.28 8.26
C ILE A 116 -7.79 -8.37 9.09
N GLY A 117 -7.22 -7.36 9.75
CA GLY A 117 -7.97 -6.41 10.56
C GLY A 117 -9.04 -5.68 9.76
N THR A 118 -8.70 -5.21 8.56
CA THR A 118 -9.62 -4.51 7.67
C THR A 118 -10.78 -5.42 7.22
N VAL A 119 -10.46 -6.64 6.78
CA VAL A 119 -11.48 -7.62 6.35
C VAL A 119 -12.38 -8.02 7.52
N TRP A 120 -11.79 -8.29 8.69
CA TRP A 120 -12.54 -8.68 9.88
C TRP A 120 -13.48 -7.58 10.37
N LEU A 121 -13.02 -6.33 10.41
CA LEU A 121 -13.86 -5.19 10.79
C LEU A 121 -14.98 -4.95 9.77
N ALA A 122 -14.71 -5.08 8.48
CA ALA A 122 -15.73 -4.99 7.44
C ALA A 122 -16.79 -6.09 7.58
N ALA A 123 -16.40 -7.33 7.88
CA ALA A 123 -17.32 -8.46 8.12
C ALA A 123 -18.20 -8.25 9.36
N LEU A 124 -17.71 -7.53 10.38
CA LEU A 124 -18.47 -7.17 11.57
C LEU A 124 -19.40 -5.96 11.38
N GLY A 125 -19.39 -5.36 10.17
CA GLY A 125 -20.24 -4.20 9.86
C GLY A 125 -19.71 -2.89 10.45
N ALA A 126 -18.42 -2.80 10.75
CA ALA A 126 -17.80 -1.55 11.16
C ALA A 126 -17.92 -0.49 10.06
N ARG A 127 -18.26 0.76 10.43
CA ARG A 127 -18.21 1.90 9.51
C ARG A 127 -16.79 2.02 8.96
N ARG A 128 -16.66 2.62 7.74
CA ARG A 128 -15.36 2.86 7.10
C ARG A 128 -14.40 3.53 8.08
N ILE A 129 -13.28 2.86 8.34
CA ILE A 129 -12.19 3.41 9.13
C ILE A 129 -11.29 4.16 8.15
N ASP A 130 -11.19 5.48 8.33
CA ASP A 130 -10.29 6.29 7.51
C ASP A 130 -8.85 5.89 7.76
N VAL A 131 -8.12 5.63 6.66
CA VAL A 131 -6.70 5.28 6.73
C VAL A 131 -5.92 6.49 7.21
N GLN A 132 -5.24 6.34 8.35
CA GLN A 132 -4.42 7.41 8.90
C GLN A 132 -3.31 7.81 7.91
N TRP A 133 -3.14 9.10 7.70
CA TRP A 133 -2.11 9.65 6.80
C TRP A 133 -0.70 9.12 7.13
N VAL A 134 -0.41 8.95 8.42
CA VAL A 134 0.85 8.39 8.93
C VAL A 134 1.10 6.97 8.39
N GLY A 135 0.05 6.13 8.33
CA GLY A 135 0.16 4.77 7.78
C GLY A 135 0.48 4.76 6.29
N LYS A 136 -0.09 5.69 5.52
CA LYS A 136 0.22 5.86 4.10
C LYS A 136 1.67 6.29 3.89
N ALA A 137 2.13 7.27 4.67
CA ALA A 137 3.52 7.74 4.62
C ALA A 137 4.51 6.62 4.97
N GLY A 138 4.20 5.80 5.98
CA GLY A 138 5.02 4.65 6.35
C GLY A 138 5.10 3.59 5.26
N THR A 139 3.98 3.23 4.64
CA THR A 139 3.95 2.28 3.51
C THR A 139 4.73 2.80 2.31
N LEU A 140 4.56 4.08 1.97
CA LEU A 140 5.28 4.73 0.89
C LEU A 140 6.79 4.71 1.15
N ALA A 141 7.24 5.05 2.36
CA ALA A 141 8.64 5.01 2.73
C ALA A 141 9.25 3.61 2.58
N VAL A 142 8.54 2.56 3.05
CA VAL A 142 8.98 1.17 2.85
C VAL A 142 9.04 0.82 1.37
N MET A 143 8.06 1.24 0.58
CA MET A 143 8.01 0.97 -0.86
C MET A 143 9.19 1.60 -1.61
N PHE A 144 9.68 2.77 -1.16
CA PHE A 144 10.92 3.35 -1.64
C PHE A 144 12.17 2.60 -1.17
N ALA A 145 12.14 2.04 0.04
CA ALA A 145 13.29 1.31 0.59
C ALA A 145 13.60 0.00 -0.17
N LEU A 146 12.58 -0.72 -0.65
CA LEU A 146 12.78 -2.02 -1.30
C LEU A 146 13.69 -1.95 -2.53
N PRO A 147 13.46 -1.08 -3.54
CA PRO A 147 14.37 -0.97 -4.67
C PRO A 147 15.77 -0.47 -4.28
N LEU A 148 15.87 0.36 -3.24
CA LEU A 148 17.15 0.86 -2.76
C LEU A 148 18.02 -0.27 -2.16
N PHE A 149 17.44 -1.30 -1.52
CA PHE A 149 18.20 -2.47 -1.09
C PHE A 149 18.81 -3.22 -2.28
N LEU A 150 18.08 -3.40 -3.38
CA LEU A 150 18.58 -4.06 -4.58
C LEU A 150 19.77 -3.30 -5.18
N TRP A 151 19.73 -1.97 -5.14
CA TRP A 151 20.84 -1.16 -5.64
C TRP A 151 22.01 -1.12 -4.65
N LEU A 152 21.74 -1.08 -3.35
CA LEU A 152 22.76 -1.05 -2.29
C LEU A 152 23.67 -2.28 -2.34
N GLU A 153 23.08 -3.47 -2.44
CA GLU A 153 23.84 -4.74 -2.51
C GLU A 153 24.73 -4.80 -3.76
N ASN A 154 24.32 -4.13 -4.85
CA ASN A 154 25.04 -4.09 -6.11
C ASN A 154 25.97 -2.86 -6.25
N THR A 155 26.09 -2.04 -5.21
CA THR A 155 26.99 -0.88 -5.20
C THR A 155 28.27 -1.24 -4.46
N GLY A 156 29.42 -1.12 -5.13
CA GLY A 156 30.73 -1.37 -4.50
C GLY A 156 31.05 -0.38 -3.36
N PRO A 157 31.98 -0.75 -2.47
CA PRO A 157 32.34 0.06 -1.31
C PRO A 157 32.85 1.45 -1.71
N GLY A 158 32.43 2.48 -0.98
CA GLY A 158 32.82 3.87 -1.19
C GLY A 158 31.77 4.86 -0.73
N VAL A 159 32.03 6.15 -0.86
CA VAL A 159 31.13 7.23 -0.40
C VAL A 159 29.72 7.08 -1.00
N GLY A 160 29.60 6.64 -2.25
CA GLY A 160 28.29 6.40 -2.89
C GLY A 160 27.50 5.30 -2.20
N HIS A 161 28.16 4.20 -1.82
CA HIS A 161 27.54 3.12 -1.04
C HIS A 161 27.07 3.62 0.34
N ASP A 162 27.90 4.37 1.05
CA ASP A 162 27.57 4.87 2.39
C ASP A 162 26.37 5.82 2.35
N VAL A 163 26.31 6.70 1.36
CA VAL A 163 25.17 7.61 1.16
C VAL A 163 23.90 6.81 0.81
N LEU A 164 23.99 5.86 -0.11
CA LEU A 164 22.87 5.01 -0.49
C LEU A 164 22.38 4.18 0.69
N ALA A 165 23.30 3.63 1.49
CA ALA A 165 22.95 2.90 2.72
C ALA A 165 22.22 3.81 3.72
N ALA A 166 22.72 5.03 3.96
CA ALA A 166 22.07 5.97 4.86
C ALA A 166 20.64 6.31 4.40
N ILE A 167 20.43 6.52 3.11
CA ILE A 167 19.10 6.78 2.53
C ILE A 167 18.21 5.55 2.69
N THR A 168 18.68 4.36 2.31
CA THR A 168 17.93 3.11 2.40
C THR A 168 17.46 2.84 3.82
N TRP A 169 18.38 2.94 4.79
CA TRP A 169 18.06 2.73 6.20
C TRP A 169 17.15 3.80 6.78
N THR A 170 17.28 5.06 6.37
CA THR A 170 16.38 6.14 6.79
C THR A 170 14.94 5.86 6.36
N PHE A 171 14.73 5.49 5.10
CA PHE A 171 13.41 5.11 4.59
C PHE A 171 12.89 3.84 5.26
N THR A 172 13.74 2.85 5.48
CA THR A 172 13.37 1.58 6.13
C THR A 172 12.91 1.79 7.56
N ILE A 173 13.75 2.38 8.40
CA ILE A 173 13.45 2.56 9.82
C ILE A 173 12.33 3.57 10.01
N GLY A 174 12.39 4.72 9.32
CA GLY A 174 11.33 5.72 9.34
C GLY A 174 9.98 5.14 8.88
N GLY A 175 9.98 4.40 7.79
CA GLY A 175 8.79 3.73 7.25
C GLY A 175 8.21 2.68 8.21
N LEU A 176 9.04 1.84 8.81
CA LEU A 176 8.60 0.87 9.82
C LEU A 176 8.02 1.57 11.05
N ILE A 177 8.70 2.57 11.61
CA ILE A 177 8.21 3.32 12.78
C ILE A 177 6.83 3.93 12.49
N LEU A 178 6.69 4.65 11.38
CA LEU A 178 5.42 5.27 11.00
C LEU A 178 4.32 4.24 10.77
N SER A 179 4.65 3.12 10.13
CA SER A 179 3.71 2.03 9.84
C SER A 179 3.20 1.35 11.11
N TYR A 180 4.08 1.04 12.06
CA TYR A 180 3.70 0.42 13.32
C TYR A 180 3.02 1.40 14.28
N TYR A 181 3.43 2.68 14.29
CA TYR A 181 2.72 3.71 15.01
C TYR A 181 1.26 3.85 14.53
N ALA A 182 1.05 3.88 13.21
CA ALA A 182 -0.29 3.88 12.65
C ALA A 182 -1.08 2.62 13.02
N LEU A 183 -0.44 1.43 13.00
CA LEU A 183 -1.07 0.18 13.40
C LEU A 183 -1.58 0.22 14.83
N LEU A 184 -0.81 0.75 15.77
CA LEU A 184 -1.24 0.95 17.15
C LEU A 184 -2.42 1.92 17.26
N GLY A 185 -2.43 2.98 16.44
CA GLY A 185 -3.53 3.94 16.35
C GLY A 185 -4.85 3.36 15.84
N TYR A 186 -4.84 2.23 15.14
CA TYR A 186 -6.08 1.55 14.72
C TYR A 186 -6.79 0.81 15.85
N VAL A 187 -6.09 0.45 16.94
CA VAL A 187 -6.69 -0.33 18.04
C VAL A 187 -7.88 0.40 18.72
N PRO A 188 -7.76 1.69 19.13
CA PRO A 188 -8.91 2.40 19.72
C PRO A 188 -10.06 2.57 18.72
N ILE A 189 -9.76 2.91 17.46
CA ILE A 189 -10.74 3.11 16.39
C ILE A 189 -11.53 1.80 16.14
N ALA A 190 -10.83 0.67 16.07
CA ALA A 190 -11.45 -0.64 15.90
C ALA A 190 -12.37 -1.00 17.09
N ARG A 191 -11.95 -0.69 18.33
CA ARG A 191 -12.77 -0.92 19.52
C ARG A 191 -14.07 -0.08 19.52
N GLU A 192 -14.00 1.15 19.07
CA GLU A 192 -15.13 2.05 18.98
C GLU A 192 -16.11 1.61 17.90
N ALA A 193 -15.62 1.30 16.70
CA ALA A 193 -16.41 0.77 15.59
C ALA A 193 -17.13 -0.54 15.95
N LEU A 194 -16.49 -1.41 16.75
CA LEU A 194 -17.11 -2.63 17.26
C LEU A 194 -18.20 -2.36 18.30
N ARG A 195 -18.04 -1.34 19.15
CA ARG A 195 -19.07 -0.94 20.13
C ARG A 195 -20.29 -0.39 19.43
N GLU A 196 -20.12 0.51 18.46
CA GLU A 196 -21.21 1.08 17.67
C GLU A 196 -21.95 -0.01 16.86
N GLY A 197 -21.24 -0.91 16.21
CA GLY A 197 -21.83 -2.03 15.46
C GLY A 197 -22.65 -2.98 16.33
N ARG A 198 -22.23 -3.21 17.59
CA ARG A 198 -22.99 -4.01 18.55
C ARG A 198 -24.26 -3.28 19.03
N ALA A 199 -24.16 -1.99 19.33
CA ALA A 199 -25.29 -1.17 19.77
C ALA A 199 -26.38 -1.10 18.68
N ALA A 200 -26.00 -0.92 17.43
CA ALA A 200 -26.94 -0.91 16.30
C ALA A 200 -27.68 -2.25 16.13
N ARG A 201 -27.01 -3.39 16.33
CA ARG A 201 -27.65 -4.72 16.28
C ARG A 201 -28.65 -4.93 17.42
N THR A 202 -28.32 -4.46 18.60
CA THR A 202 -29.20 -4.62 19.79
C THR A 202 -30.48 -3.79 19.64
N SER A 203 -30.42 -2.58 19.09
CA SER A 203 -31.58 -1.72 18.82
C SER A 203 -32.54 -2.31 17.77
N THR A 204 -31.99 -3.05 16.77
CA THR A 204 -32.82 -3.66 15.72
C THR A 204 -33.53 -4.93 16.19
N VAL A 205 -32.98 -5.65 17.17
CA VAL A 205 -33.61 -6.85 17.77
C VAL A 205 -34.67 -6.48 18.81
N GLY A 206 -34.52 -5.35 19.52
CA GLY A 206 -35.49 -4.88 20.49
C GLY A 206 -36.74 -4.19 19.90
N ALA A 207 -36.72 -3.90 18.57
CA ALA A 207 -37.81 -3.27 17.83
C ALA A 207 -38.72 -4.27 17.07
N ARG A 208 -38.50 -5.58 17.23
CA ARG A 208 -39.35 -6.67 16.75
C ARG A 208 -40.06 -7.36 17.91
#